data_7cb0dbdd043992c4e06003ed64934693
#
_entry.id   7cb0dbdd043992c4e06003ed64934693
#
_cell.length_a   1.000
_cell.length_b   1.000
_cell.length_c   1.000
_cell.angle_alpha   90.00
_cell.angle_beta   90.00
_cell.angle_gamma   90.00
#
_symmetry.space_group_name_H-M   'P 1'
#
loop_
_entity.id
_entity.type
_entity.pdbx_description
1 polymer ?
#
loop_
_entity_poly.entity_id
_entity_poly.type
_entity_poly.pdbx_seq_one_letter_code
_entity_poly.pdbx_strand_id
1 'polypeptide(L)'
;MRKLEEQAEGLAHTFNAQGVANTLWATCFFSTQTSDAACRFFRALSSKLSVLDLFCFEEQELRQMHQFLVACDVEEGVRARMPDSFVALKERLGPRCQACFVMTPTQASESQEEVSVILRGIGLSVENEFRCPKSGYSIDMRVRDRGLEGSSSSGCGSGWVVEFDGPSHFLGCKSATGATLIKWRHLELLGYRLVSVPFWVSCRPRRRGMATLLLLMARLLRGCNCGKLLLCSSGKSSQIISIRLS
;
A
#
# COMPACT_ATOMS: atom_id res chain seq x y z
N MET A 1 18.30 10.89 8.99
CA MET A 1 18.08 10.80 7.53
C MET A 1 19.15 11.55 6.73
N ARG A 2 19.34 12.87 6.89
CA ARG A 2 20.32 13.65 6.10
C ARG A 2 21.72 13.00 5.97
N LYS A 3 22.29 12.49 7.06
CA LYS A 3 23.60 11.78 7.02
C LYS A 3 23.58 10.52 6.16
N LEU A 4 22.47 9.78 6.13
CA LEU A 4 22.32 8.59 5.28
C LEU A 4 22.20 8.99 3.80
N GLU A 5 21.47 10.07 3.50
CA GLU A 5 21.32 10.60 2.15
C GLU A 5 22.68 11.09 1.61
N GLU A 6 23.48 11.82 2.43
CA GLU A 6 24.82 12.27 2.07
C GLU A 6 25.79 11.10 1.82
N GLN A 7 25.75 10.07 2.65
CA GLN A 7 26.57 8.85 2.46
C GLN A 7 26.15 8.08 1.20
N ALA A 8 24.84 7.92 0.99
CA ALA A 8 24.30 7.20 -0.15
C ALA A 8 24.56 7.96 -1.48
N GLU A 9 24.54 9.31 -1.46
CA GLU A 9 24.94 10.13 -2.61
C GLU A 9 26.38 9.79 -3.05
N GLY A 10 27.34 9.76 -2.10
CA GLY A 10 28.73 9.42 -2.38
C GLY A 10 28.94 8.01 -2.92
N LEU A 11 28.07 7.06 -2.55
CA LEU A 11 28.16 5.66 -2.96
C LEU A 11 27.29 5.29 -4.15
N ALA A 12 26.43 6.19 -4.64
CA ALA A 12 25.46 5.88 -5.70
C ALA A 12 26.10 5.32 -6.97
N HIS A 13 27.33 5.75 -7.29
CA HIS A 13 28.07 5.28 -8.46
C HIS A 13 28.47 3.79 -8.36
N THR A 14 28.59 3.23 -7.14
CA THR A 14 28.95 1.84 -6.89
C THR A 14 27.76 0.88 -6.93
N PHE A 15 26.51 1.41 -6.89
CA PHE A 15 25.33 0.56 -6.79
C PHE A 15 25.12 -0.25 -8.08
N ASN A 16 24.82 -1.52 -7.89
CA ASN A 16 24.25 -2.39 -8.92
C ASN A 16 22.71 -2.20 -8.98
N ALA A 17 22.04 -2.94 -9.85
CA ALA A 17 20.59 -2.89 -10.02
C ALA A 17 19.84 -3.09 -8.70
N GLN A 18 20.21 -4.11 -7.93
CA GLN A 18 19.62 -4.42 -6.62
C GLN A 18 19.83 -3.26 -5.62
N GLY A 19 21.05 -2.72 -5.56
CA GLY A 19 21.37 -1.60 -4.67
C GLY A 19 20.53 -0.37 -4.97
N VAL A 20 20.34 -0.05 -6.25
CA VAL A 20 19.49 1.05 -6.70
C VAL A 20 18.01 0.80 -6.33
N ALA A 21 17.47 -0.38 -6.67
CA ALA A 21 16.07 -0.72 -6.42
C ALA A 21 15.75 -0.72 -4.91
N ASN A 22 16.57 -1.38 -4.10
CA ASN A 22 16.42 -1.40 -2.65
C ASN A 22 16.47 0.00 -2.04
N THR A 23 17.38 0.85 -2.52
CA THR A 23 17.56 2.20 -1.98
C THR A 23 16.39 3.09 -2.35
N LEU A 24 15.93 3.07 -3.60
CA LEU A 24 14.74 3.81 -4.03
C LEU A 24 13.50 3.37 -3.25
N TRP A 25 13.32 2.06 -3.12
CA TRP A 25 12.20 1.52 -2.35
C TRP A 25 12.27 1.91 -0.87
N ALA A 26 13.46 1.85 -0.26
CA ALA A 26 13.66 2.25 1.13
C ALA A 26 13.31 3.73 1.36
N THR A 27 13.53 4.62 0.38
CA THR A 27 13.17 6.04 0.52
C THR A 27 11.67 6.29 0.65
N CYS A 28 10.82 5.34 0.20
CA CYS A 28 9.38 5.42 0.42
C CYS A 28 8.98 5.28 1.89
N PHE A 29 9.81 4.69 2.75
CA PHE A 29 9.51 4.56 4.19
C PHE A 29 9.83 5.82 4.99
N PHE A 30 10.76 6.61 4.49
CA PHE A 30 11.30 7.73 5.25
C PHE A 30 10.59 9.02 4.88
N SER A 31 10.29 9.76 5.93
CA SER A 31 9.52 10.99 5.91
C SER A 31 9.94 11.99 4.81
N THR A 32 8.98 12.63 4.37
CA THR A 32 8.62 13.67 3.44
C THR A 32 9.37 15.01 3.54
N GLN A 33 10.40 15.18 4.36
CA GLN A 33 11.14 16.43 4.40
C GLN A 33 12.08 16.54 3.21
N THR A 34 11.80 17.52 2.36
CA THR A 34 12.66 17.88 1.24
C THR A 34 13.95 18.51 1.79
N SER A 35 15.10 17.93 1.47
CA SER A 35 16.42 18.48 1.78
C SER A 35 17.27 18.54 0.52
N ASP A 36 18.22 19.45 0.47
CA ASP A 36 19.16 19.53 -0.65
C ASP A 36 19.97 18.23 -0.81
N ALA A 37 20.28 17.55 0.31
CA ALA A 37 20.93 16.25 0.29
C ALA A 37 20.06 15.18 -0.39
N ALA A 38 18.75 15.14 -0.10
CA ALA A 38 17.83 14.24 -0.77
C ALA A 38 17.76 14.51 -2.27
N CYS A 39 17.68 15.76 -2.69
CA CYS A 39 17.65 16.12 -4.11
C CYS A 39 18.94 15.71 -4.84
N ARG A 40 20.12 15.92 -4.24
CA ARG A 40 21.40 15.48 -4.81
C ARG A 40 21.49 13.96 -4.89
N PHE A 41 21.07 13.26 -3.86
CA PHE A 41 21.02 11.80 -3.80
C PHE A 41 20.15 11.23 -4.93
N PHE A 42 18.92 11.73 -5.12
CA PHE A 42 18.06 11.28 -6.22
C PHE A 42 18.61 11.61 -7.59
N ARG A 43 19.34 12.72 -7.73
CA ARG A 43 20.06 13.05 -8.97
C ARG A 43 21.16 12.03 -9.26
N ALA A 44 21.96 11.66 -8.25
CA ALA A 44 23.00 10.65 -8.38
C ALA A 44 22.42 9.28 -8.75
N LEU A 45 21.31 8.87 -8.13
CA LEU A 45 20.60 7.62 -8.47
C LEU A 45 20.02 7.65 -9.89
N SER A 46 19.45 8.77 -10.32
CA SER A 46 18.95 8.93 -11.69
C SER A 46 20.07 8.80 -12.72
N SER A 47 21.22 9.41 -12.46
CA SER A 47 22.42 9.27 -13.31
C SER A 47 22.90 7.82 -13.35
N LYS A 48 22.89 7.12 -12.22
CA LYS A 48 23.25 5.70 -12.19
C LYS A 48 22.26 4.84 -12.97
N LEU A 49 20.97 5.07 -12.82
CA LEU A 49 19.91 4.34 -13.55
C LEU A 49 19.99 4.58 -15.07
N SER A 50 20.42 5.76 -15.52
CA SER A 50 20.52 6.06 -16.94
C SER A 50 21.59 5.24 -17.66
N VAL A 51 22.60 4.77 -16.96
CA VAL A 51 23.71 3.95 -17.49
C VAL A 51 23.56 2.46 -17.21
N LEU A 52 22.63 2.07 -16.34
CA LEU A 52 22.34 0.65 -16.08
C LEU A 52 21.52 0.07 -17.22
N ASP A 53 21.90 -1.14 -17.63
CA ASP A 53 21.06 -1.93 -18.53
C ASP A 53 19.78 -2.34 -17.79
N LEU A 54 18.64 -2.06 -18.42
CA LEU A 54 17.34 -2.41 -17.86
C LEU A 54 17.15 -3.95 -17.74
N PHE A 55 17.87 -4.73 -18.51
CA PHE A 55 17.83 -6.19 -18.43
C PHE A 55 18.54 -6.76 -17.20
N CYS A 56 19.37 -5.95 -16.53
CA CYS A 56 20.02 -6.33 -15.27
C CYS A 56 19.09 -6.38 -14.06
N PHE A 57 17.83 -5.88 -14.19
CA PHE A 57 16.86 -5.89 -13.09
C PHE A 57 16.06 -7.17 -13.06
N GLU A 58 16.07 -7.84 -11.92
CA GLU A 58 15.25 -9.01 -11.63
C GLU A 58 13.79 -8.58 -11.29
N GLU A 59 12.88 -9.55 -11.24
CA GLU A 59 11.47 -9.27 -10.99
C GLU A 59 11.20 -8.57 -9.64
N GLN A 60 11.91 -8.96 -8.59
CA GLN A 60 11.76 -8.35 -7.28
C GLN A 60 12.16 -6.87 -7.31
N GLU A 61 13.26 -6.56 -7.97
CA GLU A 61 13.77 -5.20 -8.12
C GLU A 61 12.82 -4.34 -8.95
N LEU A 62 12.27 -4.89 -10.03
CA LEU A 62 11.25 -4.22 -10.85
C LEU A 62 9.97 -3.93 -10.05
N ARG A 63 9.55 -4.84 -9.17
CA ARG A 63 8.40 -4.63 -8.28
C ARG A 63 8.68 -3.53 -7.26
N GLN A 64 9.86 -3.50 -6.67
CA GLN A 64 10.27 -2.42 -5.75
C GLN A 64 10.32 -1.07 -6.46
N MET A 65 10.90 -1.04 -7.65
CA MET A 65 10.93 0.16 -8.48
C MET A 65 9.52 0.63 -8.85
N HIS A 66 8.60 -0.28 -9.17
CA HIS A 66 7.21 0.09 -9.42
C HIS A 66 6.58 0.80 -8.22
N GLN A 67 6.75 0.27 -7.01
CA GLN A 67 6.23 0.91 -5.80
C GLN A 67 6.82 2.31 -5.59
N PHE A 68 8.11 2.49 -5.88
CA PHE A 68 8.74 3.81 -5.86
C PHE A 68 8.16 4.75 -6.93
N LEU A 69 7.91 4.26 -8.14
CA LEU A 69 7.28 5.06 -9.20
C LEU A 69 5.87 5.48 -8.83
N VAL A 70 5.10 4.60 -8.19
CA VAL A 70 3.78 4.95 -7.62
C VAL A 70 3.93 6.03 -6.55
N ALA A 71 4.91 5.92 -5.63
CA ALA A 71 5.17 6.97 -4.65
C ALA A 71 5.48 8.33 -5.31
N CYS A 72 6.25 8.35 -6.40
CA CYS A 72 6.50 9.58 -7.17
C CYS A 72 5.22 10.19 -7.75
N ASP A 73 4.21 9.38 -8.05
CA ASP A 73 2.93 9.86 -8.59
C ASP A 73 1.99 10.39 -7.51
N VAL A 74 1.95 9.72 -6.35
CA VAL A 74 0.93 10.01 -5.33
C VAL A 74 1.45 10.80 -4.14
N GLU A 75 2.77 10.76 -3.85
CA GLU A 75 3.38 11.42 -2.72
C GLU A 75 4.09 12.71 -3.14
N GLU A 76 3.55 13.86 -2.80
CA GLU A 76 4.14 15.16 -3.14
C GLU A 76 5.58 15.29 -2.61
N GLY A 77 5.84 14.84 -1.39
CA GLY A 77 7.17 14.88 -0.78
C GLY A 77 8.21 14.01 -1.48
N VAL A 78 7.80 12.93 -2.17
CA VAL A 78 8.70 12.14 -3.02
C VAL A 78 8.91 12.84 -4.34
N ARG A 79 7.83 13.30 -4.99
CA ARG A 79 7.87 14.00 -6.27
C ARG A 79 8.75 15.24 -6.25
N ALA A 80 8.63 16.07 -5.20
CA ALA A 80 9.40 17.30 -5.05
C ALA A 80 10.94 17.09 -4.96
N ARG A 81 11.39 15.86 -4.73
CA ARG A 81 12.81 15.48 -4.67
C ARG A 81 13.37 14.95 -5.98
N MET A 82 12.49 14.65 -6.93
CA MET A 82 12.90 14.06 -8.20
C MET A 82 13.51 15.12 -9.11
N PRO A 83 14.66 14.85 -9.73
CA PRO A 83 15.21 15.72 -10.77
C PRO A 83 14.39 15.60 -12.05
N ASP A 84 14.41 16.65 -12.89
CA ASP A 84 13.68 16.67 -14.18
C ASP A 84 14.11 15.51 -15.10
N SER A 85 15.39 15.11 -15.04
CA SER A 85 15.90 13.94 -15.77
C SER A 85 15.22 12.63 -15.42
N PHE A 86 14.54 12.57 -14.28
CA PHE A 86 13.83 11.38 -13.84
C PHE A 86 12.53 11.13 -14.63
N VAL A 87 11.95 12.15 -15.25
CA VAL A 87 10.74 12.00 -16.08
C VAL A 87 11.00 11.04 -17.24
N ALA A 88 12.04 11.28 -18.01
CA ALA A 88 12.41 10.40 -19.14
C ALA A 88 12.77 8.98 -18.67
N LEU A 89 13.41 8.88 -17.52
CA LEU A 89 13.75 7.60 -16.91
C LEU A 89 12.48 6.83 -16.49
N LYS A 90 11.49 7.51 -15.90
CA LYS A 90 10.21 6.94 -15.54
C LYS A 90 9.44 6.43 -16.75
N GLU A 91 9.42 7.18 -17.85
CA GLU A 91 8.78 6.77 -19.10
C GLU A 91 9.41 5.48 -19.65
N ARG A 92 10.74 5.36 -19.56
CA ARG A 92 11.47 4.19 -20.02
C ARG A 92 11.28 2.95 -19.15
N LEU A 93 11.28 3.12 -17.81
CA LEU A 93 11.22 2.02 -16.83
C LEU A 93 9.79 1.63 -16.47
N GLY A 94 8.90 2.58 -16.41
CA GLY A 94 7.55 2.44 -15.87
C GLY A 94 6.77 1.27 -16.47
N PRO A 95 6.68 1.13 -17.79
CA PRO A 95 5.91 0.05 -18.40
C PRO A 95 6.38 -1.34 -17.99
N ARG A 96 7.70 -1.56 -17.93
CA ARG A 96 8.27 -2.86 -17.54
C ARG A 96 8.05 -3.14 -16.05
N CYS A 97 8.28 -2.13 -15.21
CA CYS A 97 8.05 -2.24 -13.77
C CYS A 97 6.57 -2.55 -13.47
N GLN A 98 5.64 -1.86 -14.13
CA GLN A 98 4.22 -2.07 -14.00
C GLN A 98 3.81 -3.46 -14.47
N ALA A 99 4.27 -3.89 -15.64
CA ALA A 99 3.98 -5.21 -16.16
C ALA A 99 4.41 -6.31 -15.19
N CYS A 100 5.65 -6.24 -14.68
CA CYS A 100 6.17 -7.19 -13.70
C CYS A 100 5.36 -7.18 -12.40
N PHE A 101 4.97 -5.99 -11.92
CA PHE A 101 4.19 -5.85 -10.69
C PHE A 101 2.77 -6.42 -10.81
N VAL A 102 2.11 -6.18 -11.95
CA VAL A 102 0.75 -6.66 -12.23
C VAL A 102 0.70 -8.17 -12.48
N MET A 103 1.76 -8.75 -13.05
CA MET A 103 1.84 -10.19 -13.29
C MET A 103 2.04 -11.04 -12.03
N THR A 104 2.26 -10.41 -10.86
CA THR A 104 2.36 -11.17 -9.60
C THR A 104 1.04 -11.88 -9.33
N PRO A 105 1.05 -13.23 -9.21
CA PRO A 105 -0.17 -13.99 -8.92
C PRO A 105 -0.77 -13.56 -7.59
N THR A 106 -2.08 -13.41 -7.56
CA THR A 106 -2.85 -13.23 -6.34
C THR A 106 -3.62 -14.51 -6.07
N GLN A 107 -3.68 -14.92 -4.83
CA GLN A 107 -4.46 -16.09 -4.42
C GLN A 107 -5.22 -15.71 -3.15
N ALA A 108 -6.54 -15.69 -3.26
CA ALA A 108 -7.41 -15.46 -2.12
C ALA A 108 -7.20 -16.56 -1.07
N SER A 109 -7.04 -16.17 0.18
CA SER A 109 -7.00 -17.10 1.31
C SER A 109 -8.41 -17.45 1.77
N GLU A 110 -8.57 -18.60 2.47
CA GLU A 110 -9.86 -18.96 3.08
C GLU A 110 -10.36 -17.84 3.99
N SER A 111 -9.49 -17.19 4.72
CA SER A 111 -9.86 -16.08 5.61
C SER A 111 -10.33 -14.82 4.86
N GLN A 112 -9.76 -14.53 3.69
CA GLN A 112 -10.27 -13.46 2.82
C GLN A 112 -11.69 -13.79 2.34
N GLU A 113 -11.95 -15.05 1.93
CA GLU A 113 -13.27 -15.46 1.49
C GLU A 113 -14.27 -15.43 2.64
N GLU A 114 -13.90 -15.85 3.87
CA GLU A 114 -14.75 -15.70 5.06
C GLU A 114 -15.16 -14.25 5.27
N VAL A 115 -14.22 -13.28 5.18
CA VAL A 115 -14.52 -11.84 5.30
C VAL A 115 -15.46 -11.39 4.19
N SER A 116 -15.20 -11.82 2.95
CA SER A 116 -16.03 -11.48 1.79
C SER A 116 -17.48 -11.98 1.94
N VAL A 117 -17.66 -13.23 2.37
CA VAL A 117 -19.00 -13.83 2.65
C VAL A 117 -19.75 -13.02 3.70
N ILE A 118 -19.06 -12.59 4.75
CA ILE A 118 -19.66 -11.79 5.81
C ILE A 118 -20.11 -10.43 5.29
N LEU A 119 -19.25 -9.74 4.52
CA LEU A 119 -19.58 -8.45 3.94
C LEU A 119 -20.81 -8.54 3.01
N ARG A 120 -20.87 -9.59 2.18
CA ARG A 120 -22.05 -9.87 1.34
C ARG A 120 -23.29 -10.19 2.16
N GLY A 121 -23.14 -10.94 3.28
CA GLY A 121 -24.23 -11.29 4.20
C GLY A 121 -24.89 -10.08 4.87
N ILE A 122 -24.18 -8.97 5.06
CA ILE A 122 -24.74 -7.69 5.53
C ILE A 122 -25.27 -6.79 4.41
N GLY A 123 -25.32 -7.30 3.17
CA GLY A 123 -25.93 -6.62 2.03
C GLY A 123 -24.97 -5.74 1.22
N LEU A 124 -23.66 -5.83 1.44
CA LEU A 124 -22.68 -5.09 0.65
C LEU A 124 -22.35 -5.79 -0.68
N SER A 125 -22.11 -5.02 -1.72
CA SER A 125 -21.57 -5.53 -2.98
C SER A 125 -20.05 -5.59 -2.89
N VAL A 126 -19.47 -6.79 -2.96
CA VAL A 126 -18.02 -7.02 -2.79
C VAL A 126 -17.44 -7.60 -4.06
N GLU A 127 -16.41 -6.95 -4.58
CA GLU A 127 -15.56 -7.41 -5.67
C GLU A 127 -14.24 -7.89 -5.08
N ASN A 128 -13.97 -9.20 -5.16
CA ASN A 128 -12.74 -9.80 -4.66
C ASN A 128 -11.59 -9.61 -5.67
N GLU A 129 -10.36 -9.62 -5.18
CA GLU A 129 -9.12 -9.52 -5.97
C GLU A 129 -9.16 -8.33 -6.96
N PHE A 130 -9.66 -7.19 -6.49
CA PHE A 130 -9.72 -5.99 -7.29
C PHE A 130 -8.32 -5.45 -7.55
N ARG A 131 -8.01 -5.15 -8.79
CA ARG A 131 -6.74 -4.53 -9.16
C ARG A 131 -6.91 -3.04 -9.42
N CYS A 132 -6.19 -2.22 -8.66
CA CYS A 132 -6.22 -0.77 -8.83
C CYS A 132 -5.65 -0.39 -10.21
N PRO A 133 -6.44 0.24 -11.10
CA PRO A 133 -5.97 0.56 -12.46
C PRO A 133 -4.87 1.61 -12.50
N LYS A 134 -4.76 2.48 -11.49
CA LYS A 134 -3.72 3.52 -11.43
C LYS A 134 -2.38 2.99 -10.91
N SER A 135 -2.41 2.19 -9.85
CA SER A 135 -1.19 1.73 -9.17
C SER A 135 -0.83 0.29 -9.47
N GLY A 136 -1.75 -0.51 -10.02
CA GLY A 136 -1.53 -1.95 -10.20
C GLY A 136 -1.59 -2.76 -8.90
N TYR A 137 -1.80 -2.14 -7.74
CA TYR A 137 -1.96 -2.88 -6.48
C TYR A 137 -3.14 -3.85 -6.56
N SER A 138 -2.90 -5.10 -6.17
CA SER A 138 -3.98 -6.02 -5.87
C SER A 138 -4.58 -5.66 -4.52
N ILE A 139 -5.90 -5.60 -4.47
CA ILE A 139 -6.70 -5.27 -3.29
C ILE A 139 -7.61 -6.46 -3.04
N ASP A 140 -7.60 -6.99 -1.82
CA ASP A 140 -8.34 -8.22 -1.51
C ASP A 140 -9.84 -8.08 -1.78
N MET A 141 -10.43 -6.96 -1.36
CA MET A 141 -11.86 -6.70 -1.57
C MET A 141 -12.12 -5.21 -1.81
N ARG A 142 -12.91 -4.92 -2.84
CA ARG A 142 -13.50 -3.61 -3.07
C ARG A 142 -14.98 -3.66 -2.73
N VAL A 143 -15.42 -2.73 -1.88
CA VAL A 143 -16.83 -2.62 -1.49
C VAL A 143 -17.48 -1.52 -2.31
N ARG A 144 -18.54 -1.87 -3.04
CA ARG A 144 -19.35 -0.92 -3.81
C ARG A 144 -20.57 -0.50 -2.98
N ASP A 145 -20.81 0.77 -2.92
CA ASP A 145 -22.00 1.32 -2.24
C ASP A 145 -23.23 1.13 -3.14
N ARG A 146 -24.25 0.42 -2.67
CA ARG A 146 -25.49 0.17 -3.43
C ARG A 146 -26.35 1.43 -3.63
N GLY A 147 -26.02 2.53 -2.92
CA GLY A 147 -26.82 3.76 -2.94
C GLY A 147 -26.38 4.82 -3.95
N LEU A 148 -25.25 4.62 -4.64
CA LEU A 148 -24.64 5.62 -5.54
C LEU A 148 -24.58 5.20 -7.02
N GLU A 149 -25.48 4.34 -7.46
CA GLU A 149 -25.56 3.91 -8.87
C GLU A 149 -25.83 5.07 -9.87
N GLY A 150 -26.10 6.29 -9.39
CA GLY A 150 -26.34 7.48 -10.20
C GLY A 150 -25.20 8.51 -10.25
N SER A 151 -24.16 8.36 -9.45
CA SER A 151 -23.01 9.25 -9.48
C SER A 151 -21.94 8.69 -10.40
N SER A 152 -21.79 9.27 -11.57
CA SER A 152 -20.78 8.94 -12.59
C SER A 152 -19.34 9.25 -12.17
N SER A 153 -19.01 9.19 -10.87
CA SER A 153 -17.64 9.17 -10.40
C SER A 153 -17.05 7.75 -10.46
N SER A 154 -17.03 7.19 -11.68
CA SER A 154 -16.25 5.96 -11.98
C SER A 154 -14.74 6.22 -11.94
N GLY A 155 -14.32 7.24 -11.19
CA GLY A 155 -12.92 7.56 -10.95
C GLY A 155 -12.25 6.45 -10.14
N CYS A 156 -11.12 5.96 -10.60
CA CYS A 156 -10.20 5.20 -9.77
C CYS A 156 -9.94 6.00 -8.48
N GLY A 157 -10.07 5.35 -7.31
CA GLY A 157 -9.83 5.98 -6.02
C GLY A 157 -11.08 6.38 -5.23
N SER A 158 -12.28 6.01 -5.66
CA SER A 158 -13.48 6.21 -4.86
C SER A 158 -14.01 4.88 -4.31
N GLY A 159 -14.33 4.84 -3.03
CA GLY A 159 -14.96 3.69 -2.38
C GLY A 159 -14.13 3.06 -1.27
N TRP A 160 -14.76 2.11 -0.59
CA TRP A 160 -14.13 1.36 0.48
C TRP A 160 -13.36 0.17 -0.08
N VAL A 161 -12.18 -0.07 0.47
CA VAL A 161 -11.38 -1.25 0.21
C VAL A 161 -11.02 -1.95 1.52
N VAL A 162 -10.98 -3.26 1.48
CA VAL A 162 -10.70 -4.10 2.66
C VAL A 162 -9.51 -4.99 2.32
N GLU A 163 -8.51 -4.95 3.17
CA GLU A 163 -7.32 -5.79 3.11
C GLU A 163 -7.35 -6.78 4.27
N PHE A 164 -7.20 -8.07 3.99
CA PHE A 164 -6.99 -9.08 4.99
C PHE A 164 -5.49 -9.31 5.18
N ASP A 165 -4.95 -8.75 6.26
CA ASP A 165 -3.53 -8.79 6.51
C ASP A 165 -3.11 -10.05 7.25
N GLY A 166 -2.52 -10.99 6.53
CA GLY A 166 -1.97 -12.24 7.05
C GLY A 166 -0.73 -12.02 7.94
N PRO A 167 -0.21 -13.09 8.58
CA PRO A 167 0.94 -12.99 9.49
C PRO A 167 2.17 -12.33 8.87
N SER A 168 2.43 -12.56 7.58
CA SER A 168 3.56 -11.99 6.84
C SER A 168 3.50 -10.46 6.68
N HIS A 169 2.34 -9.85 6.90
CA HIS A 169 2.13 -8.40 6.85
C HIS A 169 2.59 -7.69 8.13
N PHE A 170 3.01 -8.44 9.16
CA PHE A 170 3.37 -7.89 10.45
C PHE A 170 4.77 -8.33 10.92
N LEU A 171 5.44 -7.41 11.64
CA LEU A 171 6.67 -7.65 12.38
C LEU A 171 6.31 -7.94 13.85
N GLY A 172 6.76 -9.09 14.37
CA GLY A 172 6.42 -9.48 15.73
C GLY A 172 4.92 -9.54 15.97
N CYS A 173 4.43 -8.89 17.04
CA CYS A 173 3.04 -9.08 17.45
C CYS A 173 2.03 -8.20 16.71
N LYS A 174 2.37 -7.00 16.22
CA LYS A 174 1.35 -6.06 15.71
C LYS A 174 1.84 -4.90 14.84
N SER A 175 3.13 -4.76 14.58
CA SER A 175 3.64 -3.69 13.74
C SER A 175 3.58 -4.11 12.28
N ALA A 176 2.88 -3.37 11.44
CA ALA A 176 2.84 -3.66 10.01
C ALA A 176 4.24 -3.55 9.39
N THR A 177 4.53 -4.43 8.43
CA THR A 177 5.77 -4.36 7.66
C THR A 177 5.81 -3.08 6.83
N GLY A 178 7.00 -2.68 6.44
CA GLY A 178 7.13 -1.51 5.58
C GLY A 178 6.37 -1.64 4.27
N ALA A 179 6.42 -2.78 3.61
CA ALA A 179 5.67 -3.03 2.38
C ALA A 179 4.16 -2.82 2.56
N THR A 180 3.60 -3.32 3.67
CA THR A 180 2.20 -3.13 4.03
C THR A 180 1.89 -1.65 4.26
N LEU A 181 2.74 -0.93 5.00
CA LEU A 181 2.56 0.50 5.26
C LEU A 181 2.60 1.35 3.98
N ILE A 182 3.50 1.04 3.04
CA ILE A 182 3.56 1.71 1.74
C ILE A 182 2.26 1.46 0.96
N LYS A 183 1.82 0.20 0.84
CA LYS A 183 0.58 -0.14 0.13
C LYS A 183 -0.61 0.63 0.69
N TRP A 184 -0.79 0.60 2.01
CA TRP A 184 -1.89 1.31 2.67
C TRP A 184 -1.86 2.80 2.38
N ARG A 185 -0.70 3.45 2.57
CA ARG A 185 -0.52 4.88 2.31
C ARG A 185 -0.81 5.25 0.85
N HIS A 186 -0.33 4.46 -0.10
CA HIS A 186 -0.59 4.70 -1.52
C HIS A 186 -2.08 4.57 -1.85
N LEU A 187 -2.78 3.57 -1.30
CA LEU A 187 -4.21 3.41 -1.51
C LEU A 187 -5.00 4.60 -0.93
N GLU A 188 -4.65 5.06 0.27
CA GLU A 188 -5.24 6.26 0.88
C GLU A 188 -5.02 7.51 0.01
N LEU A 189 -3.79 7.74 -0.47
CA LEU A 189 -3.45 8.87 -1.35
C LEU A 189 -4.12 8.78 -2.73
N LEU A 190 -4.44 7.58 -3.18
CA LEU A 190 -5.25 7.36 -4.39
C LEU A 190 -6.74 7.62 -4.17
N GLY A 191 -7.17 7.91 -2.93
CA GLY A 191 -8.54 8.27 -2.56
C GLY A 191 -9.41 7.12 -2.07
N TYR A 192 -8.83 5.92 -1.87
CA TYR A 192 -9.56 4.82 -1.26
C TYR A 192 -9.68 4.99 0.25
N ARG A 193 -10.82 4.56 0.80
CA ARG A 193 -11.02 4.40 2.23
C ARG A 193 -10.63 2.99 2.62
N LEU A 194 -9.51 2.86 3.34
CA LEU A 194 -8.91 1.56 3.63
C LEU A 194 -9.37 1.00 4.98
N VAL A 195 -9.72 -0.27 4.99
CA VAL A 195 -9.94 -1.07 6.21
C VAL A 195 -8.97 -2.26 6.18
N SER A 196 -8.08 -2.32 7.16
CA SER A 196 -7.21 -3.48 7.39
C SER A 196 -7.86 -4.44 8.38
N VAL A 197 -7.93 -5.71 8.01
CA VAL A 197 -8.41 -6.81 8.85
C VAL A 197 -7.25 -7.73 9.18
N PRO A 198 -6.61 -7.58 10.34
CA PRO A 198 -5.48 -8.40 10.72
C PRO A 198 -5.88 -9.85 10.99
N PHE A 199 -5.02 -10.82 10.64
CA PHE A 199 -5.27 -12.27 10.76
C PHE A 199 -5.70 -12.71 12.16
N TRP A 200 -5.24 -12.05 13.23
CA TRP A 200 -5.63 -12.44 14.59
C TRP A 200 -7.09 -12.11 14.93
N VAL A 201 -7.81 -11.38 14.09
CA VAL A 201 -9.24 -11.15 14.24
C VAL A 201 -10.03 -12.41 13.86
N SER A 202 -9.54 -13.17 12.88
CA SER A 202 -10.17 -14.43 12.42
C SER A 202 -9.78 -15.62 13.31
N CYS A 203 -8.63 -15.60 13.97
CA CYS A 203 -8.13 -16.71 14.81
C CYS A 203 -8.84 -16.91 16.16
N ARG A 204 -9.81 -16.06 16.51
CA ARG A 204 -10.63 -16.24 17.73
C ARG A 204 -11.83 -17.11 17.49
N PRO A 205 -12.43 -17.75 18.55
CA PRO A 205 -13.61 -18.59 18.36
C PRO A 205 -14.63 -17.83 17.51
N ARG A 206 -14.85 -18.36 16.33
CA ARG A 206 -15.40 -17.79 15.08
C ARG A 206 -16.59 -16.83 15.22
N ARG A 207 -17.34 -16.90 16.32
CA ARG A 207 -18.59 -16.13 16.46
C ARG A 207 -18.47 -14.71 17.04
N ARG A 208 -17.48 -14.44 17.91
CA ARG A 208 -17.38 -13.12 18.58
C ARG A 208 -16.53 -12.10 17.82
N GLY A 209 -15.40 -12.50 17.26
CA GLY A 209 -14.51 -11.58 16.51
C GLY A 209 -15.19 -11.10 15.23
N MET A 210 -15.89 -12.00 14.57
CA MET A 210 -16.59 -11.76 13.33
C MET A 210 -17.83 -10.87 13.50
N ALA A 211 -18.65 -11.10 14.54
CA ALA A 211 -19.79 -10.23 14.86
C ALA A 211 -19.35 -8.79 15.16
N THR A 212 -18.19 -8.65 15.77
CA THR A 212 -17.61 -7.35 16.09
C THR A 212 -17.12 -6.63 14.84
N LEU A 213 -16.47 -7.33 13.90
CA LEU A 213 -16.08 -6.80 12.59
C LEU A 213 -17.31 -6.34 11.80
N LEU A 214 -18.37 -7.14 11.80
CA LEU A 214 -19.65 -6.84 11.15
C LEU A 214 -20.28 -5.54 11.66
N LEU A 215 -20.37 -5.39 12.97
CA LEU A 215 -20.93 -4.19 13.60
C LEU A 215 -20.09 -2.95 13.28
N LEU A 216 -18.78 -3.12 13.21
CA LEU A 216 -17.85 -2.06 12.89
C LEU A 216 -18.01 -1.60 11.44
N MET A 217 -17.95 -2.54 10.51
CA MET A 217 -18.12 -2.29 9.08
C MET A 217 -19.51 -1.68 8.77
N ALA A 218 -20.56 -2.20 9.38
CA ALA A 218 -21.89 -1.65 9.21
C ALA A 218 -22.01 -0.20 9.75
N ARG A 219 -21.28 0.17 10.80
CA ARG A 219 -21.23 1.54 11.33
C ARG A 219 -20.42 2.47 10.44
N LEU A 220 -19.27 2.01 9.95
CA LEU A 220 -18.40 2.79 9.08
C LEU A 220 -19.05 3.14 7.75
N LEU A 221 -19.73 2.15 7.15
CA LEU A 221 -20.40 2.29 5.86
C LEU A 221 -21.70 3.11 5.94
N ARG A 222 -22.28 3.28 7.14
CA ARG A 222 -23.45 4.14 7.35
C ARG A 222 -23.13 5.58 7.69
N GLY A 223 -21.89 6.04 7.48
CA GLY A 223 -21.51 7.46 7.60
C GLY A 223 -21.30 7.98 9.03
N CYS A 224 -21.11 7.11 10.03
CA CYS A 224 -20.67 7.55 11.34
C CYS A 224 -19.21 7.97 11.31
N ASN A 225 -18.96 9.27 11.39
CA ASN A 225 -17.64 9.91 11.54
C ASN A 225 -17.05 9.58 12.92
N CYS A 226 -16.68 8.35 13.20
CA CYS A 226 -15.95 7.96 14.39
C CYS A 226 -14.49 7.66 14.03
N GLY A 227 -13.63 8.64 14.19
CA GLY A 227 -12.18 8.41 14.22
C GLY A 227 -11.85 7.40 15.33
N LYS A 228 -11.02 6.42 15.03
CA LYS A 228 -10.49 5.37 15.91
C LYS A 228 -11.55 4.65 16.78
N LEU A 229 -12.09 3.56 16.29
CA LEU A 229 -12.91 2.68 17.11
C LEU A 229 -12.01 1.72 17.91
N LEU A 230 -11.87 1.98 19.20
CA LEU A 230 -11.26 1.05 20.16
C LEU A 230 -12.31 0.02 20.57
N LEU A 231 -12.13 -1.24 20.19
CA LEU A 231 -12.93 -2.33 20.70
C LEU A 231 -12.31 -2.86 21.99
N CYS A 232 -12.87 -2.41 23.11
CA CYS A 232 -12.59 -2.98 24.42
C CYS A 232 -13.42 -4.24 24.59
N SER A 233 -12.82 -5.44 24.59
CA SER A 233 -13.51 -6.64 25.06
C SER A 233 -13.35 -6.72 26.58
N SER A 234 -14.47 -6.71 27.31
CA SER A 234 -14.54 -6.98 28.73
C SER A 234 -14.06 -8.41 29.03
N GLY A 235 -12.81 -8.54 29.49
CA GLY A 235 -12.23 -9.84 29.89
C GLY A 235 -10.72 -9.84 29.75
N LYS A 236 -10.03 -9.91 30.84
CA LYS A 236 -8.60 -10.07 31.22
C LYS A 236 -7.48 -10.02 30.15
N SER A 237 -7.72 -9.44 28.97
CA SER A 237 -6.68 -9.10 27.99
C SER A 237 -7.26 -8.08 27.00
N SER A 238 -7.07 -6.81 27.25
CA SER A 238 -7.45 -5.73 26.35
C SER A 238 -6.63 -5.83 25.08
N GLN A 239 -7.19 -6.37 24.00
CA GLN A 239 -6.58 -6.34 22.69
C GLN A 239 -7.24 -5.23 21.87
N ILE A 240 -6.43 -4.25 21.54
CA ILE A 240 -6.78 -3.14 20.67
C ILE A 240 -6.84 -3.70 19.24
N ILE A 241 -8.05 -3.77 18.66
CA ILE A 241 -8.21 -3.92 17.22
C ILE A 241 -8.07 -2.51 16.65
N SER A 242 -6.90 -2.19 16.14
CA SER A 242 -6.69 -0.91 15.47
C SER A 242 -7.20 -1.06 14.04
N ILE A 243 -8.41 -0.55 13.80
CA ILE A 243 -8.87 -0.29 12.44
C ILE A 243 -8.40 1.11 12.13
N ARG A 244 -7.48 1.23 11.17
CA ARG A 244 -7.05 2.51 10.67
C ARG A 244 -8.11 3.01 9.71
N LEU A 245 -8.74 4.12 10.07
CA LEU A 245 -9.60 4.88 9.21
C LEU A 245 -8.81 6.11 8.78
N SER A 246 -8.67 6.26 7.50
CA SER A 246 -8.17 7.51 6.88
C SER A 246 -9.30 8.52 6.71
#